data_17cd71dd264ce99529c57e3ea235958a
#
_entry.id   17cd71dd264ce99529c57e3ea235958a
#
_cell.length_a   1.000
_cell.length_b   1.000
_cell.length_c   1.000
_cell.angle_alpha   90.00
_cell.angle_beta   90.00
_cell.angle_gamma   90.00
#
_symmetry.space_group_name_H-M   'P 1'
#
loop_
_entity.id
_entity.type
_entity.pdbx_description
1 polymer ?
#
loop_
_entity_poly.entity_id
_entity_poly.type
_entity_poly.pdbx_seq_one_letter_code
_entity_poly.pdbx_strand_id
1 'polypeptide(L)'
;MDTFKVIFSEEKEGVFAISLVENPAIEIDFIALSKKNIIKLAEVSEEKRLLISPVLIPNQPIYRRDDQGNEFNIIFPEETILKAQQNFYKQGFQRNSNIEHDDNLTLNDVTFVESWIKEDDTHDKSLKYGFDLPNGTWFAVMKVENDETWQKVKNGEVKGFSIEGNFDLEKINLSNNMSFKEQFR
;
A
#
# COMPACT_ATOMS: atom_id res chain seq x y z
N MET A 1 -20.11 -1.89 12.74
CA MET A 1 -19.47 -0.88 11.88
C MET A 1 -19.74 -1.28 10.45
N ASP A 2 -20.25 -0.37 9.62
CA ASP A 2 -20.51 -0.64 8.20
C ASP A 2 -19.20 -0.87 7.46
N THR A 3 -19.25 -1.75 6.44
CA THR A 3 -18.10 -2.02 5.55
C THR A 3 -18.50 -1.76 4.11
N PHE A 4 -17.62 -1.06 3.40
CA PHE A 4 -17.78 -0.73 1.99
C PHE A 4 -16.63 -1.33 1.18
N LYS A 5 -16.93 -1.84 0.00
CA LYS A 5 -15.89 -2.17 -0.97
C LYS A 5 -15.61 -0.99 -1.87
N VAL A 6 -14.34 -0.81 -2.19
CA VAL A 6 -13.90 0.18 -3.18
C VAL A 6 -14.17 -0.37 -4.56
N ILE A 7 -14.77 0.46 -5.42
CA ILE A 7 -14.98 0.19 -6.84
C ILE A 7 -14.42 1.34 -7.67
N PHE A 8 -14.10 1.08 -8.93
CA PHE A 8 -13.76 2.10 -9.91
C PHE A 8 -14.86 2.16 -10.96
N SER A 9 -15.57 3.29 -11.03
CA SER A 9 -16.63 3.55 -12.01
C SER A 9 -16.11 4.33 -13.23
N GLU A 10 -15.00 5.08 -13.10
CA GLU A 10 -14.40 5.87 -14.17
C GLU A 10 -12.90 5.56 -14.36
N GLU A 11 -12.38 5.79 -15.59
CA GLU A 11 -10.94 5.59 -15.89
C GLU A 11 -9.99 6.53 -15.10
N LYS A 12 -10.51 7.63 -14.55
CA LYS A 12 -9.74 8.62 -13.79
C LYS A 12 -9.69 8.33 -12.29
N GLU A 13 -10.45 7.33 -11.84
CA GLU A 13 -10.43 6.90 -10.46
C GLU A 13 -9.25 5.98 -10.19
N GLY A 14 -8.83 5.94 -8.94
CA GLY A 14 -7.76 5.07 -8.50
C GLY A 14 -6.71 5.79 -7.64
N VAL A 15 -5.61 5.12 -7.41
CA VAL A 15 -4.47 5.65 -6.67
C VAL A 15 -3.70 6.62 -7.56
N PHE A 16 -3.47 7.85 -7.08
CA PHE A 16 -2.68 8.85 -7.78
C PHE A 16 -1.38 9.23 -7.05
N ALA A 17 -1.24 8.90 -5.75
CA ALA A 17 -0.01 9.06 -4.99
C ALA A 17 0.15 7.94 -3.96
N ILE A 18 1.39 7.67 -3.59
CA ILE A 18 1.72 6.78 -2.47
C ILE A 18 2.68 7.53 -1.56
N SER A 19 2.22 7.82 -0.35
CA SER A 19 2.92 8.63 0.64
C SER A 19 3.78 7.80 1.57
N LEU A 20 4.84 8.40 2.10
CA LEU A 20 5.60 7.88 3.23
C LEU A 20 4.97 8.39 4.52
N VAL A 21 4.56 7.50 5.41
CA VAL A 21 3.86 7.84 6.64
C VAL A 21 4.44 7.13 7.86
N GLU A 22 4.25 7.72 9.03
CA GLU A 22 4.59 7.08 10.30
C GLU A 22 3.64 5.89 10.60
N ASN A 23 2.34 6.08 10.33
CA ASN A 23 1.31 5.09 10.65
C ASN A 23 0.56 4.67 9.37
N PRO A 24 1.05 3.63 8.67
CA PRO A 24 0.40 3.17 7.44
C PRO A 24 -0.99 2.59 7.73
N ALA A 25 -1.96 2.92 6.88
CA ALA A 25 -3.35 2.47 7.04
C ALA A 25 -3.53 0.95 6.95
N ILE A 26 -2.59 0.25 6.34
CA ILE A 26 -2.54 -1.22 6.27
C ILE A 26 -1.82 -1.86 7.47
N GLU A 27 -1.34 -1.04 8.43
CA GLU A 27 -0.66 -1.47 9.64
C GLU A 27 0.60 -2.35 9.42
N ILE A 28 1.29 -2.16 8.29
CA ILE A 28 2.51 -2.90 7.94
C ILE A 28 3.62 -1.92 7.57
N ASP A 29 4.75 -2.05 8.25
CA ASP A 29 5.93 -1.25 7.98
C ASP A 29 6.67 -1.71 6.72
N PHE A 30 7.34 -0.80 6.04
CA PHE A 30 8.22 -1.15 4.94
C PHE A 30 9.55 -1.74 5.43
N ILE A 31 10.25 -2.42 4.53
CA ILE A 31 11.60 -2.92 4.77
C ILE A 31 12.58 -2.10 3.94
N ALA A 32 13.57 -1.49 4.62
CA ALA A 32 14.69 -0.83 3.95
C ALA A 32 15.73 -1.87 3.52
N LEU A 33 16.02 -1.93 2.22
CA LEU A 33 16.96 -2.91 1.66
C LEU A 33 18.39 -2.36 1.65
N SER A 34 19.35 -3.16 2.15
CA SER A 34 20.77 -2.91 2.04
C SER A 34 21.50 -4.02 1.29
N LYS A 35 22.80 -3.82 0.98
CA LYS A 35 23.62 -4.85 0.31
C LYS A 35 23.85 -6.11 1.16
N LYS A 36 23.67 -6.02 2.47
CA LYS A 36 23.76 -7.18 3.37
C LYS A 36 22.41 -7.37 4.05
N ASN A 37 21.60 -8.28 3.53
CA ASN A 37 20.36 -8.81 4.14
C ASN A 37 19.67 -7.90 5.17
N ILE A 38 18.35 -7.80 5.11
CA ILE A 38 17.41 -7.18 6.06
C ILE A 38 18.10 -6.45 7.23
N ILE A 39 18.17 -5.13 7.18
CA ILE A 39 18.83 -4.35 8.24
C ILE A 39 17.91 -4.30 9.48
N LYS A 40 18.37 -4.92 10.57
CA LYS A 40 18.23 -4.27 11.88
C LYS A 40 19.16 -3.06 11.86
N LEU A 41 18.61 -1.86 12.03
CA LEU A 41 19.28 -0.57 12.06
C LEU A 41 20.59 -0.58 12.87
N ALA A 42 21.72 -0.90 12.28
CA ALA A 42 23.05 -0.54 12.73
C ALA A 42 24.12 -0.98 11.71
N GLU A 43 24.89 -0.03 11.23
CA GLU A 43 26.09 -0.15 10.40
C GLU A 43 25.91 -0.56 8.93
N VAL A 44 25.90 0.44 8.03
CA VAL A 44 25.85 0.22 6.58
C VAL A 44 26.86 1.08 5.86
N SER A 45 27.76 0.42 5.14
CA SER A 45 28.73 1.10 4.26
C SER A 45 28.23 1.37 2.84
N GLU A 46 27.13 0.70 2.39
CA GLU A 46 26.54 0.92 1.07
C GLU A 46 25.02 0.61 1.09
N GLU A 47 24.24 1.61 1.38
CA GLU A 47 22.77 1.53 1.39
C GLU A 47 22.22 1.55 -0.04
N LYS A 48 21.36 0.59 -0.38
CA LYS A 48 20.64 0.62 -1.67
C LYS A 48 19.60 1.72 -1.72
N ARG A 49 19.14 2.20 -0.56
CA ARG A 49 18.06 3.18 -0.42
C ARG A 49 16.79 2.72 -1.13
N LEU A 50 16.43 1.48 -0.92
CA LEU A 50 15.21 0.86 -1.42
C LEU A 50 14.31 0.50 -0.27
N LEU A 51 13.05 0.88 -0.37
CA LEU A 51 11.98 0.53 0.56
C LEU A 51 11.06 -0.46 -0.13
N ILE A 52 10.77 -1.57 0.50
CA ILE A 52 9.80 -2.56 0.01
C ILE A 52 8.65 -2.68 0.99
N SER A 53 7.42 -2.60 0.49
CA SER A 53 6.21 -2.75 1.30
C SER A 53 5.03 -3.23 0.47
N PRO A 54 4.02 -3.89 1.08
CA PRO A 54 2.71 -3.91 0.49
C PRO A 54 2.15 -2.47 0.37
N VAL A 55 1.39 -2.22 -0.67
CA VAL A 55 0.68 -0.96 -0.93
C VAL A 55 -0.79 -1.14 -0.58
N LEU A 56 -1.40 -2.25 -1.03
CA LEU A 56 -2.77 -2.66 -0.72
C LEU A 56 -2.83 -4.16 -0.53
N ILE A 57 -3.66 -4.59 0.44
CA ILE A 57 -3.89 -5.99 0.76
C ILE A 57 -5.37 -6.31 0.50
N PRO A 58 -5.69 -7.38 -0.25
CA PRO A 58 -7.05 -7.68 -0.63
C PRO A 58 -7.93 -7.97 0.60
N ASN A 59 -9.10 -7.33 0.60
CA ASN A 59 -10.14 -7.49 1.61
C ASN A 59 -9.73 -7.18 3.06
N GLN A 60 -8.56 -6.57 3.28
CA GLN A 60 -8.18 -6.08 4.61
C GLN A 60 -9.01 -4.86 4.97
N PRO A 61 -9.73 -4.87 6.10
CA PRO A 61 -10.47 -3.70 6.55
C PRO A 61 -9.54 -2.54 6.89
N ILE A 62 -9.81 -1.38 6.30
CA ILE A 62 -9.13 -0.13 6.58
C ILE A 62 -10.14 0.81 7.22
N TYR A 63 -9.90 1.19 8.47
CA TYR A 63 -10.76 2.11 9.20
C TYR A 63 -10.78 3.50 8.55
N ARG A 64 -11.97 4.09 8.48
CA ARG A 64 -12.20 5.44 7.99
C ARG A 64 -13.23 6.16 8.87
N ARG A 65 -13.12 7.49 8.87
CA ARG A 65 -14.08 8.39 9.50
C ARG A 65 -14.36 9.52 8.54
N ASP A 66 -15.65 9.80 8.30
CA ASP A 66 -16.05 10.93 7.46
C ASP A 66 -16.06 12.26 8.23
N ASP A 67 -16.29 13.37 7.52
CA ASP A 67 -16.34 14.72 8.10
C ASP A 67 -17.52 14.91 9.09
N GLN A 68 -18.52 14.05 9.05
CA GLN A 68 -19.65 14.04 9.97
C GLN A 68 -19.39 13.21 11.24
N GLY A 69 -18.25 12.52 11.27
CA GLY A 69 -17.83 11.68 12.38
C GLY A 69 -18.35 10.25 12.33
N ASN A 70 -18.96 9.81 11.22
CA ASN A 70 -19.37 8.42 11.04
C ASN A 70 -18.16 7.53 10.79
N GLU A 71 -18.11 6.42 11.51
CA GLU A 71 -17.02 5.45 11.42
C GLU A 71 -17.42 4.25 10.56
N PHE A 72 -16.55 3.85 9.64
CA PHE A 72 -16.77 2.72 8.75
C PHE A 72 -15.44 2.08 8.33
N ASN A 73 -15.52 0.89 7.75
CA ASN A 73 -14.37 0.25 7.11
C ASN A 73 -14.52 0.30 5.60
N ILE A 74 -13.39 0.43 4.90
CA ILE A 74 -13.31 0.15 3.46
C ILE A 74 -12.43 -1.07 3.22
N ILE A 75 -12.72 -1.81 2.18
CA ILE A 75 -11.88 -2.90 1.69
C ILE A 75 -11.63 -2.72 0.20
N PHE A 76 -10.50 -3.22 -0.25
CA PHE A 76 -10.14 -3.29 -1.67
C PHE A 76 -10.24 -4.74 -2.13
N PRO A 77 -11.20 -5.11 -2.99
CA PRO A 77 -11.19 -6.41 -3.65
C PRO A 77 -9.94 -6.60 -4.52
N GLU A 78 -9.52 -7.84 -4.72
CA GLU A 78 -8.33 -8.18 -5.51
C GLU A 78 -8.36 -7.56 -6.92
N GLU A 79 -9.52 -7.64 -7.61
CA GLU A 79 -9.71 -7.03 -8.93
C GLU A 79 -9.55 -5.51 -8.93
N THR A 80 -9.97 -4.86 -7.84
CA THR A 80 -9.83 -3.41 -7.65
C THR A 80 -8.36 -3.04 -7.42
N ILE A 81 -7.63 -3.84 -6.65
CA ILE A 81 -6.18 -3.65 -6.42
C ILE A 81 -5.41 -3.78 -7.72
N LEU A 82 -5.70 -4.80 -8.53
CA LEU A 82 -5.04 -4.97 -9.84
C LEU A 82 -5.28 -3.76 -10.75
N LYS A 83 -6.52 -3.27 -10.84
CA LYS A 83 -6.85 -2.06 -11.62
C LYS A 83 -6.13 -0.83 -11.07
N ALA A 84 -6.08 -0.66 -9.74
CA ALA A 84 -5.40 0.46 -9.09
C ALA A 84 -3.91 0.49 -9.46
N GLN A 85 -3.23 -0.66 -9.35
CA GLN A 85 -1.83 -0.80 -9.70
C GLN A 85 -1.57 -0.47 -11.17
N GLN A 86 -2.37 -1.04 -12.10
CA GLN A 86 -2.21 -0.80 -13.52
C GLN A 86 -2.45 0.68 -13.89
N ASN A 87 -3.50 1.30 -13.33
CA ASN A 87 -3.80 2.70 -13.58
C ASN A 87 -2.72 3.64 -13.04
N PHE A 88 -2.18 3.37 -11.85
CA PHE A 88 -1.09 4.13 -11.25
C PHE A 88 0.11 4.25 -12.20
N TYR A 89 0.52 3.15 -12.81
CA TYR A 89 1.64 3.12 -13.76
C TYR A 89 1.27 3.66 -15.14
N LYS A 90 0.06 3.36 -15.64
CA LYS A 90 -0.45 3.89 -16.92
C LYS A 90 -0.50 5.42 -16.94
N GLN A 91 -0.85 6.02 -15.79
CA GLN A 91 -0.93 7.48 -15.63
C GLN A 91 0.43 8.16 -15.35
N GLY A 92 1.49 7.39 -15.13
CA GLY A 92 2.82 7.92 -14.85
C GLY A 92 3.02 8.41 -13.41
N PHE A 93 2.25 7.90 -12.44
CA PHE A 93 2.26 8.36 -11.05
C PHE A 93 3.39 7.77 -10.19
N GLN A 94 4.29 6.98 -10.76
CA GLN A 94 5.39 6.33 -10.01
C GLN A 94 6.38 7.32 -9.35
N ARG A 95 6.22 8.61 -9.56
CA ARG A 95 7.01 9.67 -8.89
C ARG A 95 6.15 10.58 -8.01
N ASN A 96 4.86 10.31 -7.89
CA ASN A 96 3.96 11.08 -7.05
C ASN A 96 4.01 10.53 -5.62
N SER A 97 4.76 11.19 -4.78
CA SER A 97 4.89 10.86 -3.37
C SER A 97 5.01 12.12 -2.52
N ASN A 98 4.52 12.04 -1.31
CA ASN A 98 4.66 13.08 -0.29
C ASN A 98 4.91 12.44 1.09
N ILE A 99 5.00 13.26 2.12
CA ILE A 99 5.08 12.80 3.51
C ILE A 99 3.76 13.15 4.20
N GLU A 100 3.18 12.17 4.91
CA GLU A 100 1.98 12.32 5.73
C GLU A 100 0.77 12.91 4.98
N HIS A 101 0.64 12.63 3.67
CA HIS A 101 -0.44 13.17 2.83
C HIS A 101 -0.47 14.70 2.74
N ASP A 102 0.66 15.35 2.96
CA ASP A 102 0.79 16.81 2.85
C ASP A 102 1.35 17.19 1.47
N ASP A 103 0.53 17.85 0.65
CA ASP A 103 0.92 18.32 -0.69
C ASP A 103 2.10 19.32 -0.66
N ASN A 104 2.29 20.01 0.47
CA ASN A 104 3.44 20.91 0.65
C ASN A 104 4.74 20.14 0.92
N LEU A 105 4.65 18.86 1.28
CA LEU A 105 5.77 17.96 1.53
C LEU A 105 5.98 16.98 0.38
N THR A 106 5.75 17.41 -0.86
CA THR A 106 6.01 16.61 -2.06
C THR A 106 7.47 16.17 -2.10
N LEU A 107 7.66 14.87 -2.29
CA LEU A 107 8.99 14.27 -2.39
C LEU A 107 9.51 14.37 -3.82
N ASN A 108 10.64 15.06 -3.96
CA ASN A 108 11.48 14.96 -5.15
C ASN A 108 12.50 13.84 -4.95
N ASP A 109 13.01 13.26 -6.02
CA ASP A 109 14.04 12.22 -5.96
C ASP A 109 13.62 10.94 -5.22
N VAL A 110 12.34 10.60 -5.30
CA VAL A 110 11.81 9.27 -5.00
C VAL A 110 11.10 8.71 -6.22
N THR A 111 11.21 7.40 -6.41
CA THR A 111 10.59 6.75 -7.57
C THR A 111 10.23 5.31 -7.22
N PHE A 112 9.01 4.88 -7.59
CA PHE A 112 8.67 3.47 -7.56
C PHE A 112 9.35 2.75 -8.73
N VAL A 113 10.35 1.94 -8.43
CA VAL A 113 11.23 1.28 -9.40
C VAL A 113 10.82 -0.16 -9.66
N GLU A 114 9.96 -0.72 -8.84
CA GLU A 114 9.43 -2.06 -9.00
C GLU A 114 8.02 -2.15 -8.42
N SER A 115 7.16 -2.97 -9.04
CA SER A 115 5.78 -3.18 -8.59
C SER A 115 5.28 -4.52 -9.12
N TRP A 116 4.55 -5.26 -8.27
CA TRP A 116 3.90 -6.53 -8.68
C TRP A 116 2.67 -6.82 -7.83
N ILE A 117 1.82 -7.70 -8.35
CA ILE A 117 0.76 -8.34 -7.59
C ILE A 117 1.28 -9.73 -7.18
N LYS A 118 1.14 -10.07 -5.91
CA LYS A 118 1.49 -11.42 -5.43
C LYS A 118 0.52 -12.45 -6.03
N GLU A 119 1.07 -13.49 -6.66
CA GLU A 119 0.28 -14.56 -7.30
C GLU A 119 0.64 -15.96 -6.79
N ASP A 120 1.72 -16.12 -6.01
CA ASP A 120 2.25 -17.42 -5.58
C ASP A 120 2.58 -17.40 -4.07
N ASP A 121 2.00 -18.36 -3.33
CA ASP A 121 2.21 -18.48 -1.89
C ASP A 121 3.55 -19.12 -1.50
N THR A 122 4.30 -19.65 -2.46
CA THR A 122 5.54 -20.42 -2.19
C THR A 122 6.79 -19.79 -2.79
N HIS A 123 6.67 -19.08 -3.90
CA HIS A 123 7.83 -18.57 -4.66
C HIS A 123 7.82 -17.06 -4.84
N ASP A 124 6.80 -16.36 -4.33
CA ASP A 124 6.74 -14.91 -4.47
C ASP A 124 7.93 -14.22 -3.80
N LYS A 125 8.40 -13.15 -4.43
CA LYS A 125 9.52 -12.34 -3.98
C LYS A 125 9.33 -11.78 -2.57
N SER A 126 8.08 -11.44 -2.19
CA SER A 126 7.75 -10.89 -0.88
C SER A 126 8.15 -11.79 0.29
N LEU A 127 8.11 -13.10 0.08
CA LEU A 127 8.49 -14.10 1.10
C LEU A 127 9.96 -13.98 1.53
N LYS A 128 10.86 -13.55 0.62
CA LYS A 128 12.28 -13.33 0.94
C LYS A 128 12.49 -12.20 1.95
N TYR A 129 11.50 -11.33 2.07
CA TYR A 129 11.50 -10.19 2.98
C TYR A 129 10.61 -10.41 4.21
N GLY A 130 10.05 -11.61 4.36
CA GLY A 130 9.23 -11.99 5.50
C GLY A 130 7.77 -11.55 5.43
N PHE A 131 7.29 -11.11 4.26
CA PHE A 131 5.88 -10.80 4.06
C PHE A 131 5.10 -12.06 3.69
N ASP A 132 4.32 -12.57 4.63
CA ASP A 132 3.37 -13.67 4.41
C ASP A 132 1.95 -13.08 4.30
N LEU A 133 1.64 -12.57 3.11
CA LEU A 133 0.38 -11.89 2.79
C LEU A 133 -0.37 -12.65 1.70
N PRO A 134 -1.71 -12.49 1.59
CA PRO A 134 -2.50 -13.22 0.61
C PRO A 134 -2.14 -12.86 -0.84
N ASN A 135 -2.43 -13.79 -1.78
CA ASN A 135 -2.40 -13.49 -3.21
C ASN A 135 -3.35 -12.32 -3.52
N GLY A 136 -3.05 -11.56 -4.56
CA GLY A 136 -3.74 -10.30 -4.86
C GLY A 136 -3.17 -9.07 -4.13
N THR A 137 -2.22 -9.24 -3.20
CA THR A 137 -1.53 -8.12 -2.56
C THR A 137 -0.67 -7.36 -3.57
N TRP A 138 -0.85 -6.05 -3.64
CA TRP A 138 0.02 -5.16 -4.40
C TRP A 138 1.25 -4.79 -3.60
N PHE A 139 2.43 -5.17 -4.07
CA PHE A 139 3.73 -4.78 -3.55
C PHE A 139 4.42 -3.75 -4.44
N ALA A 140 5.22 -2.89 -3.82
CA ALA A 140 6.06 -1.95 -4.54
C ALA A 140 7.43 -1.78 -3.88
N VAL A 141 8.41 -1.36 -4.68
CA VAL A 141 9.73 -0.94 -4.22
C VAL A 141 9.95 0.50 -4.61
N MET A 142 10.21 1.34 -3.61
CA MET A 142 10.56 2.75 -3.78
C MET A 142 12.08 2.94 -3.65
N LYS A 143 12.67 3.64 -4.61
CA LYS A 143 14.03 4.19 -4.51
C LYS A 143 13.95 5.58 -3.89
N VAL A 144 14.74 5.82 -2.85
CA VAL A 144 14.85 7.12 -2.17
C VAL A 144 16.24 7.68 -2.45
N GLU A 145 16.33 8.70 -3.30
CA GLU A 145 17.62 9.36 -3.63
C GLU A 145 17.87 10.58 -2.75
N ASN A 146 16.81 11.19 -2.22
CA ASN A 146 16.88 12.35 -1.32
C ASN A 146 17.44 11.96 0.05
N ASP A 147 18.51 12.68 0.46
CA ASP A 147 19.22 12.41 1.73
C ASP A 147 18.34 12.72 2.95
N GLU A 148 17.57 13.80 2.93
CA GLU A 148 16.70 14.18 4.03
C GLU A 148 15.61 13.13 4.25
N THR A 149 14.94 12.70 3.18
CA THR A 149 13.94 11.65 3.23
C THR A 149 14.54 10.34 3.72
N TRP A 150 15.75 10.00 3.27
CA TRP A 150 16.43 8.80 3.74
C TRP A 150 16.79 8.86 5.23
N GLN A 151 17.13 10.03 5.76
CA GLN A 151 17.32 10.19 7.21
C GLN A 151 16.01 9.98 7.99
N LYS A 152 14.87 10.47 7.50
CA LYS A 152 13.55 10.22 8.12
C LYS A 152 13.23 8.72 8.20
N VAL A 153 13.55 7.99 7.14
CA VAL A 153 13.43 6.51 7.14
C VAL A 153 14.32 5.89 8.23
N LYS A 154 15.59 6.28 8.29
CA LYS A 154 16.53 5.72 9.28
C LYS A 154 16.16 6.06 10.73
N ASN A 155 15.60 7.23 10.95
CA ASN A 155 15.17 7.68 12.28
C ASN A 155 13.82 7.07 12.69
N GLY A 156 13.12 6.34 11.77
CA GLY A 156 11.80 5.78 12.04
C GLY A 156 10.68 6.83 12.11
N GLU A 157 10.90 8.01 11.52
CA GLU A 157 9.90 9.06 11.40
C GLU A 157 8.82 8.70 10.37
N VAL A 158 9.19 7.91 9.37
CA VAL A 158 8.27 7.29 8.40
C VAL A 158 8.53 5.79 8.38
N LYS A 159 7.47 4.97 8.31
CA LYS A 159 7.56 3.51 8.49
C LYS A 159 6.86 2.71 7.41
N GLY A 160 5.89 3.28 6.70
CA GLY A 160 5.12 2.55 5.71
C GLY A 160 4.64 3.39 4.54
N PHE A 161 3.98 2.71 3.60
CA PHE A 161 3.29 3.32 2.48
C PHE A 161 1.82 3.55 2.82
N SER A 162 1.26 4.66 2.39
CA SER A 162 -0.17 4.94 2.43
C SER A 162 -0.62 5.54 1.10
N ILE A 163 -1.75 5.08 0.59
CA ILE A 163 -2.27 5.53 -0.71
C ILE A 163 -3.10 6.81 -0.59
N GLU A 164 -3.05 7.61 -1.65
CA GLU A 164 -4.02 8.66 -1.95
C GLU A 164 -4.72 8.35 -3.25
N GLY A 165 -6.03 8.52 -3.27
CA GLY A 165 -6.80 8.18 -4.45
C GLY A 165 -8.24 8.68 -4.40
N ASN A 166 -8.89 8.65 -5.56
CA ASN A 166 -10.32 8.88 -5.70
C ASN A 166 -11.01 7.55 -5.94
N PHE A 167 -12.01 7.23 -5.13
CA PHE A 167 -12.68 5.94 -5.13
C PHE A 167 -14.18 6.11 -4.94
N ASP A 168 -14.96 5.30 -5.63
CA ASP A 168 -16.36 5.07 -5.29
C ASP A 168 -16.50 3.95 -4.25
N LEU A 169 -17.54 4.03 -3.44
CA LEU A 169 -17.80 3.07 -2.37
C LEU A 169 -19.15 2.38 -2.57
N GLU A 170 -19.14 1.05 -2.51
CA GLU A 170 -20.36 0.23 -2.53
C GLU A 170 -20.53 -0.48 -1.19
N LYS A 171 -21.68 -0.30 -0.53
CA LYS A 171 -21.95 -0.92 0.77
C LYS A 171 -22.06 -2.42 0.66
N ILE A 172 -21.34 -3.15 1.51
CA ILE A 172 -21.43 -4.61 1.60
C ILE A 172 -22.55 -4.97 2.57
N ASN A 173 -23.61 -5.63 2.05
CA ASN A 173 -24.65 -6.21 2.87
C ASN A 173 -24.21 -7.58 3.40
N LEU A 174 -23.77 -7.66 4.64
CA LEU A 174 -23.34 -8.91 5.29
C LEU A 174 -24.43 -10.00 5.34
N SER A 175 -25.71 -9.62 5.16
CA SER A 175 -26.83 -10.59 5.10
C SER A 175 -26.79 -11.53 3.88
N ASN A 176 -26.09 -11.20 2.82
CA ASN A 176 -25.96 -12.07 1.65
C ASN A 176 -24.81 -13.10 1.74
N ASN A 177 -23.88 -12.94 2.69
CA ASN A 177 -22.76 -13.88 2.86
C ASN A 177 -23.09 -15.08 3.77
N MET A 178 -24.23 -15.09 4.48
CA MET A 178 -24.67 -16.27 5.25
C MET A 178 -25.24 -17.38 4.36
N SER A 179 -25.71 -17.06 3.15
CA SER A 179 -26.26 -18.04 2.20
C SER A 179 -25.21 -18.95 1.56
N PHE A 180 -23.95 -18.53 1.50
CA PHE A 180 -22.88 -19.32 0.84
C PHE A 180 -22.32 -20.45 1.72
N LYS A 181 -22.43 -20.36 3.05
CA LYS A 181 -21.94 -21.42 3.95
C LYS A 181 -22.92 -22.60 4.13
N GLU A 182 -24.18 -22.43 3.76
CA GLU A 182 -25.17 -23.52 3.85
C GLU A 182 -25.26 -24.42 2.60
N GLN A 183 -24.64 -24.00 1.48
CA GLN A 183 -24.64 -24.81 0.25
C GLN A 183 -23.54 -25.88 0.17
N PHE A 184 -22.65 -25.97 1.16
CA PHE A 184 -21.56 -26.96 1.21
C PHE A 184 -21.56 -27.78 2.50
N ARG A 185 -22.77 -28.20 2.96
CA ARG A 185 -22.94 -29.30 3.90
C ARG A 185 -23.56 -30.53 3.24
#